data_d697ba410b79cc531ece25d613f55f2e
#
_entry.id   d697ba410b79cc531ece25d613f55f2e
#
_cell.length_a   1.000
_cell.length_b   1.000
_cell.length_c   1.000
_cell.angle_alpha   90.00
_cell.angle_beta   90.00
_cell.angle_gamma   90.00
#
_symmetry.space_group_name_H-M   'P 1'
#
loop_
_entity.id
_entity.type
_entity.pdbx_description
1 polymer ?
#
loop_
_entity_poly.entity_id
_entity_poly.type
_entity_poly.pdbx_seq_one_letter_code
_entity_poly.pdbx_strand_id
1 'polypeptide(L)'
;MTTLINADFKQRVVIQPADYKWVDSPMPGVERMMLDRVGDEVARATSIVRYAPYSTFSSHTHSGGEEFLVLDGVFSDEHQNYAKGSYVRNPIGTSHTPKIGKEGATILVKLHQFAQDDTEQKMIDTQNHPWHQGLVDGLTVMPLHEFKGEKVALVKWSPHTRFQSHTHWGGEEIFVLEGTFYDEHGQYPKGTWLRSPHMSQHTPFTKEDGALIYVKVGHL
;
A
#
# COMPACT_ATOMS: atom_id res chain seq x y z
N MET A 1 1.82 20.23 17.88
CA MET A 1 2.40 18.92 18.33
C MET A 1 2.46 18.03 17.12
N THR A 2 3.57 17.33 16.91
CA THR A 2 3.69 16.41 15.76
C THR A 2 2.75 15.22 15.92
N THR A 3 1.96 14.92 14.91
CA THR A 3 1.05 13.77 14.91
C THR A 3 1.84 12.49 14.78
N LEU A 4 1.66 11.56 15.71
CA LEU A 4 2.31 10.26 15.77
C LEU A 4 1.25 9.15 15.81
N ILE A 5 1.18 8.33 14.76
CA ILE A 5 0.28 7.17 14.68
C ILE A 5 1.13 5.96 14.30
N ASN A 6 1.12 4.94 15.13
CA ASN A 6 1.94 3.73 14.94
C ASN A 6 3.40 4.06 14.57
N ALA A 7 3.96 5.10 15.19
CA ALA A 7 5.23 5.72 14.82
C ALA A 7 6.47 4.95 15.33
N ASP A 8 6.29 3.93 16.17
CA ASP A 8 7.38 3.03 16.55
C ASP A 8 7.51 1.88 15.53
N PHE A 9 8.47 2.04 14.62
CA PHE A 9 8.72 1.05 13.55
C PHE A 9 9.39 -0.23 14.05
N LYS A 10 9.74 -0.33 15.35
CA LYS A 10 10.20 -1.56 15.98
C LYS A 10 9.04 -2.44 16.46
N GLN A 11 7.83 -1.94 16.43
CA GLN A 11 6.63 -2.66 16.85
C GLN A 11 5.89 -3.23 15.64
N ARG A 12 5.43 -4.46 15.77
CA ARG A 12 4.47 -5.04 14.85
C ARG A 12 3.12 -4.35 15.04
N VAL A 13 2.49 -3.98 13.94
CA VAL A 13 1.15 -3.35 13.94
C VAL A 13 0.22 -4.14 13.03
N VAL A 14 -1.01 -4.35 13.46
CA VAL A 14 -2.09 -4.94 12.67
C VAL A 14 -3.32 -4.06 12.81
N ILE A 15 -3.89 -3.63 11.69
CA ILE A 15 -5.15 -2.87 11.65
C ILE A 15 -6.10 -3.62 10.74
N GLN A 16 -7.19 -4.14 11.31
CA GLN A 16 -8.25 -4.83 10.57
C GLN A 16 -9.36 -3.85 10.16
N PRO A 17 -10.20 -4.18 9.17
CA PRO A 17 -11.31 -3.31 8.76
C PRO A 17 -12.25 -2.90 9.89
N ALA A 18 -12.44 -3.78 10.89
CA ALA A 18 -13.24 -3.47 12.07
C ALA A 18 -12.65 -2.37 12.97
N ASP A 19 -11.34 -2.12 12.86
CA ASP A 19 -10.60 -1.12 13.65
C ASP A 19 -10.46 0.22 12.92
N TYR A 20 -10.99 0.35 11.70
CA TYR A 20 -10.84 1.54 10.88
C TYR A 20 -11.48 2.77 11.52
N LYS A 21 -10.69 3.83 11.64
CA LYS A 21 -11.11 5.13 12.13
C LYS A 21 -10.91 6.17 11.03
N TRP A 22 -11.97 6.42 10.28
CA TRP A 22 -11.97 7.43 9.23
C TRP A 22 -12.00 8.83 9.84
N VAL A 23 -11.17 9.71 9.31
CA VAL A 23 -11.12 11.13 9.67
C VAL A 23 -11.17 11.97 8.41
N ASP A 24 -11.86 13.11 8.48
CA ASP A 24 -11.92 14.06 7.38
C ASP A 24 -10.52 14.61 7.07
N SER A 25 -10.21 14.74 5.79
CA SER A 25 -9.10 15.55 5.32
C SER A 25 -9.47 17.04 5.39
N PRO A 26 -8.49 17.96 5.45
CA PRO A 26 -8.76 19.39 5.23
C PRO A 26 -9.44 19.69 3.89
N MET A 27 -9.34 18.79 2.90
CA MET A 27 -9.98 18.93 1.59
C MET A 27 -11.38 18.31 1.62
N PRO A 28 -12.44 19.05 1.24
CA PRO A 28 -13.81 18.55 1.22
C PRO A 28 -13.97 17.29 0.35
N GLY A 29 -14.74 16.33 0.85
CA GLY A 29 -15.01 15.07 0.16
C GLY A 29 -13.83 14.08 0.16
N VAL A 30 -12.85 14.29 1.02
CA VAL A 30 -11.71 13.38 1.20
C VAL A 30 -11.64 12.91 2.65
N GLU A 31 -11.63 11.60 2.85
CA GLU A 31 -11.46 10.95 4.15
C GLU A 31 -10.19 10.11 4.18
N ARG A 32 -9.56 10.04 5.34
CA ARG A 32 -8.32 9.28 5.56
C ARG A 32 -8.49 8.25 6.67
N MET A 33 -8.12 7.01 6.41
CA MET A 33 -7.79 6.02 7.43
C MET A 33 -6.27 5.99 7.57
N MET A 34 -5.74 6.63 8.61
CA MET A 34 -4.30 6.71 8.85
C MET A 34 -3.81 5.40 9.47
N LEU A 35 -2.94 4.69 8.76
CA LEU A 35 -2.36 3.41 9.18
C LEU A 35 -1.08 3.62 9.99
N ASP A 36 -0.16 4.44 9.48
CA ASP A 36 0.95 5.01 10.25
C ASP A 36 1.21 6.47 9.84
N ARG A 37 1.84 7.22 10.75
CA ARG A 37 2.14 8.62 10.49
C ARG A 37 3.21 9.17 11.43
N VAL A 38 4.16 9.91 10.85
CA VAL A 38 5.13 10.74 11.56
C VAL A 38 5.14 12.11 10.89
N GLY A 39 4.52 13.09 11.52
CA GLY A 39 4.36 14.45 10.97
C GLY A 39 2.89 14.91 10.94
N ASP A 40 2.69 16.19 10.71
CA ASP A 40 1.35 16.79 10.60
C ASP A 40 0.81 16.67 9.16
N GLU A 41 0.56 17.76 8.42
CA GLU A 41 0.09 17.63 7.02
C GLU A 41 1.21 17.16 6.08
N VAL A 42 2.46 17.59 6.30
CA VAL A 42 3.63 17.02 5.63
C VAL A 42 4.19 15.91 6.52
N ALA A 43 4.08 14.67 6.10
CA ALA A 43 4.37 13.52 6.94
C ALA A 43 4.88 12.31 6.16
N ARG A 44 5.79 11.54 6.78
CA ARG A 44 5.94 10.13 6.41
C ARG A 44 4.68 9.41 6.84
N ALA A 45 3.92 8.88 5.90
CA ALA A 45 2.63 8.28 6.21
C ALA A 45 2.25 7.14 5.26
N THR A 46 1.51 6.18 5.79
CA THR A 46 0.73 5.20 5.04
C THR A 46 -0.74 5.37 5.41
N SER A 47 -1.61 5.48 4.41
CA SER A 47 -3.05 5.71 4.64
C SER A 47 -3.89 5.03 3.57
N ILE A 48 -5.13 4.71 3.92
CA ILE A 48 -6.19 4.50 2.93
C ILE A 48 -6.91 5.83 2.80
N VAL A 49 -7.08 6.32 1.59
CA VAL A 49 -7.75 7.60 1.30
C VAL A 49 -8.94 7.34 0.41
N ARG A 50 -10.10 7.86 0.82
CA ARG A 50 -11.34 7.88 0.03
C ARG A 50 -11.60 9.26 -0.52
N TYR A 51 -11.91 9.30 -1.78
CA TYR A 51 -12.33 10.49 -2.51
C TYR A 51 -13.78 10.33 -2.92
N ALA A 52 -14.65 11.22 -2.48
CA ALA A 52 -16.04 11.25 -2.91
C ALA A 52 -16.15 11.55 -4.42
N PRO A 53 -17.24 11.11 -5.07
CA PRO A 53 -17.53 11.53 -6.44
C PRO A 53 -17.43 13.04 -6.63
N TYR A 54 -16.78 13.45 -7.71
CA TYR A 54 -16.56 14.86 -8.11
C TYR A 54 -15.73 15.69 -7.12
N SER A 55 -15.04 15.07 -6.15
CA SER A 55 -14.10 15.78 -5.30
C SER A 55 -12.87 16.23 -6.09
N THR A 56 -12.24 17.28 -5.60
CA THR A 56 -10.99 17.82 -6.15
C THR A 56 -9.97 17.99 -5.03
N PHE A 57 -8.71 17.88 -5.39
CA PHE A 57 -7.61 18.17 -4.48
C PHE A 57 -6.76 19.29 -5.10
N SER A 58 -6.19 20.16 -4.27
CA SER A 58 -5.33 21.24 -4.78
C SER A 58 -4.08 20.67 -5.44
N SER A 59 -3.58 21.38 -6.44
CA SER A 59 -2.27 21.06 -7.03
C SER A 59 -1.21 21.04 -5.93
N HIS A 60 -0.38 20.01 -5.92
CA HIS A 60 0.66 19.84 -4.92
C HIS A 60 1.89 19.13 -5.49
N THR A 61 3.02 19.35 -4.84
CA THR A 61 4.31 18.75 -5.20
C THR A 61 4.68 17.70 -4.15
N HIS A 62 5.16 16.55 -4.60
CA HIS A 62 5.57 15.44 -3.75
C HIS A 62 6.99 15.67 -3.22
N SER A 63 7.13 16.41 -2.13
CA SER A 63 8.44 16.77 -1.54
C SER A 63 9.21 15.58 -0.96
N GLY A 64 8.54 14.48 -0.68
CA GLY A 64 9.14 13.21 -0.21
C GLY A 64 8.74 11.99 -1.04
N GLY A 65 8.18 12.22 -2.23
CA GLY A 65 7.62 11.19 -3.10
C GLY A 65 6.25 10.68 -2.65
N GLU A 66 5.52 10.12 -3.59
CA GLU A 66 4.22 9.49 -3.40
C GLU A 66 4.18 8.15 -4.13
N GLU A 67 3.67 7.13 -3.46
CA GLU A 67 3.39 5.81 -4.05
C GLU A 67 1.96 5.44 -3.71
N PHE A 68 1.15 5.00 -4.69
CA PHE A 68 -0.21 4.55 -4.39
C PHE A 68 -0.66 3.38 -5.25
N LEU A 69 -1.60 2.61 -4.71
CA LEU A 69 -2.37 1.58 -5.40
C LEU A 69 -3.85 1.96 -5.34
N VAL A 70 -4.53 1.99 -6.49
CA VAL A 70 -5.98 2.23 -6.56
C VAL A 70 -6.72 0.97 -6.14
N LEU A 71 -7.40 1.04 -5.00
CA LEU A 71 -8.14 -0.07 -4.40
C LEU A 71 -9.55 -0.19 -4.98
N ASP A 72 -10.17 0.94 -5.31
CA ASP A 72 -11.52 1.00 -5.86
C ASP A 72 -11.78 2.33 -6.60
N GLY A 73 -12.72 2.31 -7.56
CA GLY A 73 -13.07 3.47 -8.38
C GLY A 73 -11.99 3.88 -9.36
N VAL A 74 -11.93 5.19 -9.65
CA VAL A 74 -10.97 5.77 -10.61
C VAL A 74 -10.38 7.05 -10.02
N PHE A 75 -9.11 7.01 -9.70
CA PHE A 75 -8.32 8.20 -9.37
C PHE A 75 -7.90 8.88 -10.67
N SER A 76 -7.98 10.20 -10.76
CA SER A 76 -7.63 10.94 -11.97
C SER A 76 -6.85 12.20 -11.63
N ASP A 77 -6.00 12.62 -12.54
CA ASP A 77 -5.30 13.90 -12.52
C ASP A 77 -5.23 14.50 -13.94
N GLU A 78 -4.48 15.56 -14.15
CA GLU A 78 -4.28 16.19 -15.47
C GLU A 78 -3.55 15.29 -16.46
N HIS A 79 -2.92 14.23 -16.03
CA HIS A 79 -2.13 13.35 -16.89
C HIS A 79 -2.98 12.19 -17.42
N GLN A 80 -3.77 11.54 -16.55
CA GLN A 80 -4.59 10.39 -16.94
C GLN A 80 -5.60 9.94 -15.87
N ASN A 81 -6.33 8.88 -16.20
CA ASN A 81 -7.21 8.16 -15.29
C ASN A 81 -6.54 6.87 -14.83
N TYR A 82 -6.52 6.64 -13.54
CA TYR A 82 -5.97 5.45 -12.89
C TYR A 82 -7.13 4.62 -12.33
N ALA A 83 -7.51 3.58 -13.04
CA ALA A 83 -8.58 2.69 -12.61
C ALA A 83 -8.11 1.77 -11.46
N LYS A 84 -9.07 1.11 -10.81
CA LYS A 84 -8.79 0.06 -9.82
C LYS A 84 -7.70 -0.89 -10.31
N GLY A 85 -6.68 -1.14 -9.46
CA GLY A 85 -5.51 -1.95 -9.78
C GLY A 85 -4.35 -1.15 -10.39
N SER A 86 -4.49 0.15 -10.65
CA SER A 86 -3.34 0.97 -11.05
C SER A 86 -2.39 1.18 -9.88
N TYR A 87 -1.12 0.85 -10.08
CA TYR A 87 -0.03 1.15 -9.18
C TYR A 87 0.79 2.32 -9.75
N VAL A 88 1.01 3.34 -8.94
CA VAL A 88 1.66 4.60 -9.38
C VAL A 88 2.77 4.99 -8.42
N ARG A 89 3.88 5.45 -8.99
CA ARG A 89 5.01 6.04 -8.26
C ARG A 89 5.31 7.42 -8.83
N ASN A 90 5.29 8.39 -7.96
CA ASN A 90 5.57 9.80 -8.21
C ASN A 90 6.80 10.21 -7.40
N PRO A 91 8.01 10.23 -7.98
CA PRO A 91 9.24 10.58 -7.29
C PRO A 91 9.23 12.00 -6.71
N ILE A 92 10.21 12.27 -5.87
CA ILE A 92 10.43 13.58 -5.26
C ILE A 92 10.51 14.67 -6.35
N GLY A 93 9.70 15.74 -6.17
CA GLY A 93 9.64 16.88 -7.09
C GLY A 93 8.57 16.77 -8.18
N THR A 94 7.92 15.63 -8.37
CA THR A 94 6.76 15.53 -9.25
C THR A 94 5.55 16.24 -8.63
N SER A 95 4.59 16.64 -9.47
CA SER A 95 3.37 17.32 -9.03
C SER A 95 2.18 16.88 -9.86
N HIS A 96 1.00 16.95 -9.27
CA HIS A 96 -0.27 16.74 -9.95
C HIS A 96 -1.43 17.48 -9.27
N THR A 97 -2.58 17.47 -9.94
CA THR A 97 -3.85 18.05 -9.47
C THR A 97 -4.94 16.97 -9.53
N PRO A 98 -5.21 16.23 -8.44
CA PRO A 98 -6.24 15.21 -8.45
C PRO A 98 -7.63 15.78 -8.72
N LYS A 99 -8.38 15.10 -9.61
CA LYS A 99 -9.75 15.44 -9.97
C LYS A 99 -10.55 14.16 -10.16
N ILE A 100 -11.41 13.87 -9.21
CA ILE A 100 -12.14 12.61 -9.18
C ILE A 100 -13.44 12.68 -9.98
N GLY A 101 -13.71 11.64 -10.75
CA GLY A 101 -14.93 11.52 -11.55
C GLY A 101 -16.14 11.04 -10.73
N LYS A 102 -17.18 10.61 -11.44
CA LYS A 102 -18.47 10.19 -10.86
C LYS A 102 -18.38 8.94 -9.96
N GLU A 103 -17.34 8.15 -10.11
CA GLU A 103 -17.21 6.86 -9.42
C GLU A 103 -16.51 6.99 -8.06
N GLY A 104 -15.91 8.16 -7.78
CA GLY A 104 -15.06 8.29 -6.61
C GLY A 104 -13.76 7.48 -6.77
N ALA A 105 -12.94 7.46 -5.73
CA ALA A 105 -11.75 6.62 -5.68
C ALA A 105 -11.39 6.24 -4.25
N THR A 106 -10.79 5.06 -4.08
CA THR A 106 -10.13 4.67 -2.84
C THR A 106 -8.72 4.21 -3.17
N ILE A 107 -7.72 4.75 -2.49
CA ILE A 107 -6.31 4.41 -2.72
C ILE A 107 -5.63 3.99 -1.41
N LEU A 108 -4.67 3.07 -1.51
CA LEU A 108 -3.63 2.88 -0.50
C LEU A 108 -2.46 3.76 -0.91
N VAL A 109 -2.09 4.73 -0.08
CA VAL A 109 -1.05 5.72 -0.40
C VAL A 109 0.05 5.75 0.64
N LYS A 110 1.28 5.92 0.16
CA LYS A 110 2.50 6.11 0.96
C LYS A 110 3.14 7.43 0.58
N LEU A 111 3.35 8.28 1.57
CA LEU A 111 3.89 9.62 1.41
C LEU A 111 5.23 9.77 2.14
N HIS A 112 6.16 10.50 1.53
CA HIS A 112 7.49 10.80 2.10
C HIS A 112 8.29 9.55 2.47
N GLN A 113 8.28 8.53 1.58
CA GLN A 113 8.98 7.26 1.79
C GLN A 113 9.96 6.93 0.66
N PHE A 114 10.26 7.87 -0.21
CA PHE A 114 11.23 7.67 -1.30
C PHE A 114 12.66 7.97 -0.84
N ALA A 115 13.61 7.15 -1.29
CA ALA A 115 15.02 7.52 -1.23
C ALA A 115 15.28 8.71 -2.17
N GLN A 116 16.22 9.59 -1.81
CA GLN A 116 16.52 10.82 -2.57
C GLN A 116 16.95 10.55 -4.03
N ASP A 117 17.54 9.39 -4.27
CA ASP A 117 18.05 8.98 -5.59
C ASP A 117 17.15 7.94 -6.28
N ASP A 118 15.97 7.63 -5.73
CA ASP A 118 14.92 6.86 -6.42
C ASP A 118 14.06 7.82 -7.25
N THR A 119 14.44 7.97 -8.52
CA THR A 119 13.81 8.93 -9.44
C THR A 119 12.91 8.26 -10.48
N GLU A 120 12.64 6.96 -10.34
CA GLU A 120 11.81 6.24 -11.30
C GLU A 120 10.33 6.58 -11.13
N GLN A 121 9.78 7.36 -12.06
CA GLN A 121 8.33 7.54 -12.19
C GLN A 121 7.73 6.34 -12.91
N LYS A 122 6.67 5.77 -12.36
CA LYS A 122 6.10 4.52 -12.86
C LYS A 122 4.59 4.50 -12.74
N MET A 123 3.94 3.92 -13.75
CA MET A 123 2.53 3.53 -13.70
C MET A 123 2.40 2.11 -14.25
N ILE A 124 1.77 1.24 -13.49
CA ILE A 124 1.52 -0.16 -13.87
C ILE A 124 0.02 -0.43 -13.75
N ASP A 125 -0.61 -0.87 -14.83
CA ASP A 125 -1.92 -1.48 -14.79
C ASP A 125 -1.77 -2.95 -14.39
N THR A 126 -2.05 -3.26 -13.12
CA THR A 126 -1.86 -4.62 -12.58
C THR A 126 -2.82 -5.65 -13.18
N GLN A 127 -3.89 -5.22 -13.87
CA GLN A 127 -4.79 -6.15 -14.55
C GLN A 127 -4.15 -6.76 -15.81
N ASN A 128 -3.23 -6.03 -16.43
CA ASN A 128 -2.54 -6.42 -17.66
C ASN A 128 -1.04 -6.68 -17.49
N HIS A 129 -0.52 -6.57 -16.26
CA HIS A 129 0.90 -6.78 -15.98
C HIS A 129 1.21 -8.26 -15.71
N PRO A 130 2.37 -8.79 -16.14
CA PRO A 130 2.66 -10.22 -16.06
C PRO A 130 2.86 -10.71 -14.62
N TRP A 131 2.37 -11.93 -14.38
CA TRP A 131 2.63 -12.70 -13.17
C TRP A 131 3.76 -13.69 -13.42
N HIS A 132 4.60 -13.88 -12.42
CA HIS A 132 5.70 -14.84 -12.44
C HIS A 132 5.51 -15.91 -11.36
N GLN A 133 6.03 -17.11 -11.61
CA GLN A 133 6.04 -18.17 -10.60
C GLN A 133 6.82 -17.71 -9.37
N GLY A 134 6.24 -17.90 -8.19
CA GLY A 134 6.89 -17.64 -6.91
C GLY A 134 7.83 -18.78 -6.48
N LEU A 135 8.37 -18.65 -5.27
CA LEU A 135 9.37 -19.58 -4.73
C LEU A 135 8.79 -20.95 -4.32
N VAL A 136 7.49 -21.06 -4.15
CA VAL A 136 6.79 -22.32 -3.85
C VAL A 136 5.57 -22.48 -4.75
N ASP A 137 5.12 -23.72 -4.91
CA ASP A 137 3.88 -23.99 -5.63
C ASP A 137 2.70 -23.26 -4.96
N GLY A 138 1.79 -22.74 -5.78
CA GLY A 138 0.65 -21.95 -5.33
C GLY A 138 0.93 -20.46 -5.11
N LEU A 139 2.19 -20.01 -5.23
CA LEU A 139 2.54 -18.60 -5.22
C LEU A 139 2.80 -18.09 -6.63
N THR A 140 2.23 -16.91 -6.94
CA THR A 140 2.63 -16.11 -8.09
C THR A 140 2.88 -14.67 -7.65
N VAL A 141 3.86 -14.02 -8.25
CA VAL A 141 4.36 -12.70 -7.90
C VAL A 141 4.31 -11.78 -9.10
N MET A 142 3.81 -10.58 -8.90
CA MET A 142 3.87 -9.48 -9.85
C MET A 142 4.79 -8.40 -9.26
N PRO A 143 6.05 -8.29 -9.68
CA PRO A 143 6.93 -7.22 -9.24
C PRO A 143 6.40 -5.86 -9.71
N LEU A 144 6.36 -4.89 -8.81
CA LEU A 144 5.93 -3.52 -9.11
C LEU A 144 7.10 -2.54 -9.11
N HIS A 145 7.98 -2.66 -8.11
CA HIS A 145 9.16 -1.80 -7.98
C HIS A 145 10.28 -2.51 -7.20
N GLU A 146 11.53 -2.15 -7.53
CA GLU A 146 12.72 -2.56 -6.76
C GLU A 146 13.75 -1.42 -6.78
N PHE A 147 14.26 -1.06 -5.59
CA PHE A 147 15.32 -0.07 -5.45
C PHE A 147 16.14 -0.32 -4.18
N LYS A 148 17.46 -0.54 -4.31
CA LYS A 148 18.43 -0.71 -3.20
C LYS A 148 17.97 -1.68 -2.08
N GLY A 149 17.31 -2.77 -2.45
CA GLY A 149 16.82 -3.77 -1.49
C GLY A 149 15.36 -3.57 -1.05
N GLU A 150 14.79 -2.39 -1.24
CA GLU A 150 13.33 -2.22 -1.17
C GLU A 150 12.68 -2.93 -2.35
N LYS A 151 11.61 -3.68 -2.09
CA LYS A 151 10.82 -4.35 -3.13
C LYS A 151 9.34 -4.17 -2.87
N VAL A 152 8.59 -3.91 -3.94
CA VAL A 152 7.13 -3.81 -3.94
C VAL A 152 6.57 -4.81 -4.92
N ALA A 153 5.58 -5.58 -4.51
CA ALA A 153 4.94 -6.58 -5.36
C ALA A 153 3.47 -6.80 -4.99
N LEU A 154 2.70 -7.34 -5.95
CA LEU A 154 1.51 -8.11 -5.64
C LEU A 154 1.89 -9.59 -5.55
N VAL A 155 1.36 -10.27 -4.54
CA VAL A 155 1.57 -11.72 -4.38
C VAL A 155 0.22 -12.40 -4.25
N LYS A 156 -0.02 -13.34 -5.17
CA LYS A 156 -1.22 -14.17 -5.18
C LYS A 156 -0.90 -15.53 -4.58
N TRP A 157 -1.71 -15.92 -3.62
CA TRP A 157 -1.64 -17.17 -2.88
C TRP A 157 -2.84 -18.05 -3.27
N SER A 158 -2.59 -19.18 -3.86
CA SER A 158 -3.63 -20.19 -4.09
C SER A 158 -4.18 -20.73 -2.74
N PRO A 159 -5.37 -21.33 -2.71
CA PRO A 159 -5.83 -22.05 -1.54
C PRO A 159 -4.78 -23.05 -1.01
N HIS A 160 -4.70 -23.20 0.32
CA HIS A 160 -3.83 -24.17 1.02
C HIS A 160 -2.33 -24.04 0.71
N THR A 161 -1.90 -22.86 0.27
CA THR A 161 -0.47 -22.58 0.03
C THR A 161 0.22 -22.26 1.35
N ARG A 162 1.42 -22.81 1.55
CA ARG A 162 2.27 -22.53 2.71
C ARG A 162 3.66 -22.11 2.25
N PHE A 163 4.17 -21.03 2.83
CA PHE A 163 5.55 -20.62 2.63
C PHE A 163 6.39 -20.98 3.86
N GLN A 164 7.68 -21.20 3.66
CA GLN A 164 8.59 -21.48 4.75
C GLN A 164 8.77 -20.30 5.70
N SER A 165 9.17 -20.57 6.94
CA SER A 165 9.58 -19.51 7.85
C SER A 165 10.72 -18.69 7.27
N HIS A 166 10.60 -17.38 7.30
CA HIS A 166 11.58 -16.47 6.73
C HIS A 166 11.65 -15.16 7.52
N THR A 167 12.74 -14.43 7.32
CA THR A 167 13.07 -13.21 8.05
C THR A 167 13.02 -12.01 7.11
N HIS A 168 12.45 -10.90 7.56
CA HIS A 168 12.33 -9.65 6.80
C HIS A 168 13.46 -8.68 7.14
N TRP A 169 14.52 -8.72 6.35
CA TRP A 169 15.54 -7.69 6.40
C TRP A 169 14.95 -6.35 5.91
N GLY A 170 15.02 -5.31 6.78
CA GLY A 170 14.38 -4.02 6.48
C GLY A 170 12.85 -4.01 6.63
N GLY A 171 12.30 -5.01 7.35
CA GLY A 171 10.86 -5.08 7.66
C GLY A 171 9.97 -5.47 6.50
N GLU A 172 8.69 -5.62 6.81
CA GLU A 172 7.64 -5.96 5.84
C GLU A 172 6.36 -5.17 6.13
N GLU A 173 5.69 -4.78 5.08
CA GLU A 173 4.35 -4.21 5.13
C GLU A 173 3.44 -4.93 4.14
N ILE A 174 2.26 -5.36 4.60
CA ILE A 174 1.27 -6.08 3.80
C ILE A 174 -0.06 -5.32 3.85
N PHE A 175 -0.75 -5.26 2.70
CA PHE A 175 -2.17 -4.94 2.62
C PHE A 175 -2.91 -6.08 1.92
N VAL A 176 -3.90 -6.68 2.58
CA VAL A 176 -4.68 -7.80 2.03
C VAL A 176 -5.75 -7.26 1.08
N LEU A 177 -5.57 -7.51 -0.21
CA LEU A 177 -6.47 -7.05 -1.28
C LEU A 177 -7.67 -7.97 -1.47
N GLU A 178 -7.48 -9.29 -1.35
CA GLU A 178 -8.53 -10.31 -1.50
C GLU A 178 -8.23 -11.52 -0.62
N GLY A 179 -9.29 -12.25 -0.26
CA GLY A 179 -9.20 -13.46 0.56
C GLY A 179 -8.77 -13.21 2.00
N THR A 180 -8.09 -14.19 2.59
CA THR A 180 -7.57 -14.12 3.96
C THR A 180 -6.14 -14.65 4.01
N PHE A 181 -5.23 -13.81 4.48
CA PHE A 181 -3.84 -14.16 4.72
C PHE A 181 -3.67 -14.61 6.17
N TYR A 182 -2.79 -15.56 6.42
CA TYR A 182 -2.54 -16.16 7.74
C TYR A 182 -1.06 -16.26 8.04
N ASP A 183 -0.71 -16.17 9.31
CA ASP A 183 0.56 -16.62 9.88
C ASP A 183 0.33 -17.24 11.28
N GLU A 184 1.39 -17.59 12.01
CA GLU A 184 1.32 -18.10 13.38
C GLU A 184 0.77 -17.10 14.39
N HIS A 185 0.69 -15.81 14.02
CA HIS A 185 0.23 -14.75 14.91
C HIS A 185 -1.25 -14.41 14.71
N GLY A 186 -1.87 -14.83 13.59
CA GLY A 186 -3.28 -14.54 13.38
C GLY A 186 -3.82 -14.79 11.98
N GLN A 187 -5.01 -14.22 11.76
CA GLN A 187 -5.71 -14.21 10.49
C GLN A 187 -5.97 -12.77 10.06
N TYR A 188 -5.81 -12.49 8.77
CA TYR A 188 -5.83 -11.16 8.19
C TYR A 188 -6.75 -11.16 6.98
N PRO A 189 -8.04 -10.86 7.18
CA PRO A 189 -9.01 -10.80 6.08
C PRO A 189 -8.73 -9.59 5.16
N LYS A 190 -9.36 -9.59 4.00
CA LYS A 190 -9.35 -8.47 3.05
C LYS A 190 -9.51 -7.11 3.75
N GLY A 191 -8.68 -6.16 3.39
CA GLY A 191 -8.59 -4.82 4.00
C GLY A 191 -7.68 -4.75 5.22
N THR A 192 -7.13 -5.85 5.72
CA THR A 192 -6.16 -5.80 6.82
C THR A 192 -4.84 -5.20 6.33
N TRP A 193 -4.31 -4.28 7.12
CA TRP A 193 -2.95 -3.78 6.98
C TRP A 193 -2.09 -4.30 8.12
N LEU A 194 -0.89 -4.81 7.76
CA LEU A 194 0.12 -5.28 8.69
C LEU A 194 1.44 -4.55 8.43
N ARG A 195 2.17 -4.25 9.51
CA ARG A 195 3.56 -3.82 9.44
C ARG A 195 4.36 -4.61 10.46
N SER A 196 5.38 -5.30 9.98
CA SER A 196 6.30 -6.13 10.76
C SER A 196 7.70 -5.50 10.76
N PRO A 197 8.37 -5.35 11.92
CA PRO A 197 9.63 -4.63 12.03
C PRO A 197 10.80 -5.33 11.33
N HIS A 198 11.91 -4.62 11.17
CA HIS A 198 13.19 -5.19 10.76
C HIS A 198 13.53 -6.45 11.56
N MET A 199 13.99 -7.50 10.88
CA MET A 199 14.29 -8.83 11.43
C MET A 199 13.09 -9.59 12.00
N SER A 200 11.87 -9.14 11.77
CA SER A 200 10.68 -9.96 12.07
C SER A 200 10.69 -11.26 11.28
N GLN A 201 10.05 -12.27 11.83
CA GLN A 201 9.98 -13.60 11.25
C GLN A 201 8.55 -14.11 11.31
N HIS A 202 8.10 -14.79 10.25
CA HIS A 202 6.82 -15.49 10.23
C HIS A 202 6.81 -16.66 9.25
N THR A 203 5.75 -17.47 9.34
CA THR A 203 5.48 -18.63 8.48
C THR A 203 4.09 -18.43 7.84
N PRO A 204 3.98 -17.70 6.73
CA PRO A 204 2.68 -17.38 6.17
C PRO A 204 2.06 -18.54 5.41
N PHE A 205 0.73 -18.54 5.38
CA PHE A 205 -0.07 -19.54 4.67
C PHE A 205 -1.46 -19.02 4.31
N THR A 206 -2.17 -19.78 3.49
CA THR A 206 -3.59 -19.56 3.16
C THR A 206 -4.41 -20.81 3.42
N LYS A 207 -5.73 -20.64 3.55
CA LYS A 207 -6.72 -21.71 3.62
C LYS A 207 -7.57 -21.69 2.34
N GLU A 208 -8.85 -22.04 2.44
CA GLU A 208 -9.76 -22.27 1.32
C GLU A 208 -9.88 -21.11 0.32
N ASP A 209 -9.84 -19.87 0.83
CA ASP A 209 -10.08 -18.67 0.01
C ASP A 209 -8.83 -18.18 -0.73
N GLY A 210 -7.64 -18.69 -0.37
CA GLY A 210 -6.40 -18.08 -0.85
C GLY A 210 -6.25 -16.62 -0.39
N ALA A 211 -5.34 -15.88 -1.00
CA ALA A 211 -5.18 -14.45 -0.76
C ALA A 211 -4.52 -13.74 -1.94
N LEU A 212 -4.82 -12.45 -2.11
CA LEU A 212 -4.05 -11.50 -2.90
C LEU A 212 -3.57 -10.41 -1.96
N ILE A 213 -2.26 -10.18 -1.92
CA ILE A 213 -1.67 -9.15 -1.06
C ILE A 213 -0.82 -8.17 -1.88
N TYR A 214 -0.86 -6.89 -1.51
CA TYR A 214 0.21 -5.94 -1.77
C TYR A 214 1.26 -6.11 -0.67
N VAL A 215 2.52 -6.21 -1.04
CA VAL A 215 3.62 -6.34 -0.09
C VAL A 215 4.75 -5.37 -0.43
N LYS A 216 5.31 -4.74 0.60
CA LYS A 216 6.51 -3.91 0.54
C LYS A 216 7.50 -4.38 1.59
N VAL A 217 8.73 -4.68 1.18
CA VAL A 217 9.80 -5.17 2.07
C VAL A 217 11.07 -4.32 1.92
N GLY A 218 11.91 -4.33 2.94
CA GLY A 218 13.24 -3.69 2.89
C GLY A 218 13.24 -2.16 3.04
N HIS A 219 12.16 -1.56 3.58
CA HIS A 219 11.95 -0.10 3.62
C HIS A 219 11.84 0.48 5.05
N LEU A 220 12.03 -0.37 6.10
CA LEU A 220 11.95 0.01 7.52
C LEU A 220 13.31 -0.01 8.21
#